data_a16a24135588e6874ab039fe9e4b0e35
#
_entry.id   a16a24135588e6874ab039fe9e4b0e35
#
_cell.length_a   1.000
_cell.length_b   1.000
_cell.length_c   1.000
_cell.angle_alpha   90.00
_cell.angle_beta   90.00
_cell.angle_gamma   90.00
#
_symmetry.space_group_name_H-M   'P 1'
#
loop_
_entity.id
_entity.type
_entity.pdbx_description
1 polymer ?
#
loop_
_entity_poly.entity_id
_entity_poly.type
_entity_poly.pdbx_seq_one_letter_code
_entity_poly.pdbx_strand_id
1 'polypeptide(L)'
;MASEAEASAVLWIGRVGTPAGPRWARSFTSGAAPGPDSALEAIDDPFADEEGEPYARALRLGGEPLGPVSAARVLAPVRPSKVICVGRNFRAHAAELGNEVPSEPLLFFKPPSCIVASGEPVALPRGYARIDMESELVAVIGRKARAIAAADAWQHVAGYTLGNDISNRDLQKSDKQWTRAKGFDGFGPVGPWIRMTAPGEPLPAAALRIRGGVDGARKQDAALADMVFDLPYLLAYISACMTLLPGDLIFTGTPEGVSALTPGCSSFVELAGWDLGRLENPMI
;
A
#
# COMPACT_ATOMS: atom_id res chain seq x y z
N MET A 1 9.55 -30.26 -14.16
CA MET A 1 8.12 -30.23 -13.78
C MET A 1 8.10 -29.64 -12.38
N ALA A 2 7.53 -28.44 -12.22
CA ALA A 2 7.31 -27.86 -10.90
C ALA A 2 6.38 -28.78 -10.10
N SER A 3 6.63 -28.98 -8.81
CA SER A 3 5.79 -29.81 -7.96
C SER A 3 4.41 -29.15 -7.79
N GLU A 4 3.36 -29.96 -7.54
CA GLU A 4 2.01 -29.41 -7.26
C GLU A 4 1.99 -28.40 -6.08
N ALA A 5 2.97 -28.47 -5.18
CA ALA A 5 3.16 -27.53 -4.08
C ALA A 5 3.63 -26.13 -4.55
N GLU A 6 4.33 -26.04 -5.68
CA GLU A 6 4.76 -24.76 -6.26
C GLU A 6 3.63 -24.06 -7.04
N ALA A 7 2.62 -24.79 -7.49
CA ALA A 7 1.48 -24.24 -8.24
C ALA A 7 0.48 -23.45 -7.36
N SER A 8 0.57 -23.57 -6.03
CA SER A 8 -0.28 -22.85 -5.07
C SER A 8 0.45 -21.80 -4.25
N ALA A 9 1.76 -21.60 -4.47
CA ALA A 9 2.56 -20.66 -3.69
C ALA A 9 2.29 -19.22 -4.11
N VAL A 10 2.08 -18.36 -3.10
CA VAL A 10 1.95 -16.92 -3.30
C VAL A 10 3.34 -16.28 -3.30
N LEU A 11 3.61 -15.51 -4.34
CA LEU A 11 4.83 -14.73 -4.47
C LEU A 11 4.71 -13.39 -3.73
N TRP A 12 5.68 -13.14 -2.88
CA TRP A 12 5.84 -11.89 -2.14
C TRP A 12 7.15 -11.23 -2.53
N ILE A 13 7.12 -9.92 -2.67
CA ILE A 13 8.34 -9.12 -2.84
C ILE A 13 8.37 -7.98 -1.82
N GLY A 14 9.57 -7.52 -1.54
CA GLY A 14 9.80 -6.37 -0.69
C GLY A 14 11.26 -5.95 -0.75
N ARG A 15 11.62 -5.05 0.14
CA ARG A 15 12.98 -4.55 0.25
C ARG A 15 13.50 -4.81 1.66
N VAL A 16 14.76 -5.20 1.74
CA VAL A 16 15.43 -5.48 3.01
C VAL A 16 16.77 -4.76 3.08
N GLY A 17 17.12 -4.32 4.28
CA GLY A 17 18.45 -3.78 4.58
C GLY A 17 19.45 -4.90 4.74
N THR A 18 20.59 -4.80 4.06
CA THR A 18 21.75 -5.68 4.21
C THR A 18 23.00 -4.86 4.55
N PRO A 19 24.09 -5.48 5.01
CA PRO A 19 25.36 -4.76 5.22
C PRO A 19 25.88 -4.05 3.96
N ALA A 20 25.54 -4.56 2.77
CA ALA A 20 25.90 -3.95 1.48
C ALA A 20 24.90 -2.88 1.00
N GLY A 21 23.84 -2.61 1.77
CA GLY A 21 22.77 -1.67 1.43
C GLY A 21 21.43 -2.35 1.18
N PRO A 22 20.42 -1.58 0.77
CA PRO A 22 19.09 -2.11 0.48
C PRO A 22 19.09 -3.07 -0.71
N ARG A 23 18.41 -4.22 -0.56
CA ARG A 23 18.23 -5.23 -1.62
C ARG A 23 16.74 -5.50 -1.82
N TRP A 24 16.35 -5.81 -3.05
CA TRP A 24 15.07 -6.44 -3.33
C TRP A 24 15.12 -7.89 -2.90
N ALA A 25 14.03 -8.37 -2.32
CA ALA A 25 13.88 -9.73 -1.85
C ALA A 25 12.53 -10.30 -2.27
N ARG A 26 12.52 -11.62 -2.50
CA ARG A 26 11.28 -12.38 -2.68
C ARG A 26 11.14 -13.44 -1.60
N SER A 27 9.92 -13.89 -1.39
CA SER A 27 9.57 -15.07 -0.61
C SER A 27 8.36 -15.76 -1.23
N PHE A 28 8.23 -17.06 -0.98
CA PHE A 28 7.08 -17.86 -1.38
C PHE A 28 6.42 -18.43 -0.14
N THR A 29 5.10 -18.29 -0.06
CA THR A 29 4.31 -18.84 1.05
C THR A 29 3.04 -19.50 0.53
N SER A 30 2.32 -20.21 1.40
CA SER A 30 1.03 -20.82 1.07
C SER A 30 -0.16 -19.85 1.10
N GLY A 31 0.08 -18.53 1.25
CA GLY A 31 -0.99 -17.52 1.22
C GLY A 31 -0.84 -16.37 2.22
N ALA A 32 -0.32 -16.64 3.42
CA ALA A 32 -0.01 -15.60 4.41
C ALA A 32 1.26 -14.81 4.04
N ALA A 33 1.36 -13.56 4.45
CA ALA A 33 2.57 -12.77 4.29
C ALA A 33 3.80 -13.45 4.92
N PRO A 34 5.02 -13.20 4.42
CA PRO A 34 6.23 -13.76 4.99
C PRO A 34 6.36 -13.47 6.47
N GLY A 35 6.39 -14.53 7.29
CA GLY A 35 6.63 -14.47 8.73
C GLY A 35 8.11 -14.54 9.09
N PRO A 36 8.44 -14.50 10.39
CA PRO A 36 9.84 -14.44 10.87
C PRO A 36 10.77 -15.51 10.30
N ASP A 37 10.26 -16.73 10.11
CA ASP A 37 11.03 -17.89 9.63
C ASP A 37 10.99 -18.07 8.10
N SER A 38 10.24 -17.23 7.38
CA SER A 38 10.17 -17.30 5.92
C SER A 38 11.52 -16.98 5.30
N ALA A 39 11.95 -17.83 4.37
CA ALA A 39 13.20 -17.63 3.63
C ALA A 39 13.07 -16.47 2.64
N LEU A 40 14.12 -15.68 2.57
CA LEU A 40 14.27 -14.60 1.61
C LEU A 40 15.35 -14.92 0.59
N GLU A 41 15.09 -14.55 -0.66
CA GLU A 41 16.04 -14.61 -1.74
C GLU A 41 16.19 -13.23 -2.38
N ALA A 42 17.42 -12.81 -2.64
CA ALA A 42 17.69 -11.56 -3.34
C ALA A 42 17.23 -11.66 -4.79
N ILE A 43 16.63 -10.60 -5.29
CA ILE A 43 16.25 -10.46 -6.70
C ILE A 43 16.76 -9.11 -7.23
N ASP A 44 16.82 -8.97 -8.55
CA ASP A 44 16.97 -7.67 -9.19
C ASP A 44 15.72 -6.82 -8.99
N ASP A 45 15.85 -5.50 -9.21
CA ASP A 45 14.71 -4.58 -9.11
C ASP A 45 13.61 -5.02 -10.10
N PRO A 46 12.44 -5.46 -9.58
CA PRO A 46 11.34 -5.91 -10.43
C PRO A 46 10.69 -4.76 -11.22
N PHE A 47 10.89 -3.53 -10.79
CA PHE A 47 10.29 -2.32 -11.38
C PHE A 47 11.28 -1.51 -12.26
N ALA A 48 12.45 -2.06 -12.57
CA ALA A 48 13.51 -1.35 -13.32
C ALA A 48 13.17 -1.02 -14.78
N ASP A 49 12.09 -1.58 -15.33
CA ASP A 49 11.69 -1.41 -16.73
C ASP A 49 10.21 -0.99 -16.82
N GLU A 50 9.94 0.10 -17.56
CA GLU A 50 8.60 0.67 -17.69
C GLU A 50 7.61 -0.24 -18.40
N GLU A 51 8.08 -1.03 -19.37
CA GLU A 51 7.28 -2.00 -20.13
C GLU A 51 7.44 -3.43 -19.60
N GLY A 52 8.17 -3.57 -18.50
CA GLY A 52 8.51 -4.86 -17.90
C GLY A 52 7.33 -5.54 -17.23
N GLU A 53 7.57 -6.81 -16.92
CA GLU A 53 6.65 -7.69 -16.20
C GLU A 53 7.26 -7.98 -14.83
N PRO A 54 6.95 -7.18 -13.77
CA PRO A 54 7.57 -7.34 -12.46
C PRO A 54 7.30 -8.72 -11.85
N TYR A 55 6.13 -9.33 -12.11
CA TYR A 55 5.82 -10.68 -11.68
C TYR A 55 6.80 -11.70 -12.30
N ALA A 56 7.00 -11.67 -13.61
CA ALA A 56 7.93 -12.56 -14.29
C ALA A 56 9.39 -12.32 -13.88
N ARG A 57 9.78 -11.06 -13.62
CA ARG A 57 11.12 -10.73 -13.11
C ARG A 57 11.34 -11.31 -11.71
N ALA A 58 10.37 -11.15 -10.82
CA ALA A 58 10.46 -11.69 -9.46
C ALA A 58 10.47 -13.22 -9.42
N LEU A 59 9.94 -13.89 -10.47
CA LEU A 59 9.99 -15.35 -10.60
C LEU A 59 11.31 -15.89 -11.18
N ARG A 60 12.20 -15.06 -11.75
CA ARG A 60 13.44 -15.56 -12.35
C ARG A 60 14.26 -16.36 -11.34
N LEU A 61 14.76 -17.51 -11.80
CA LEU A 61 15.56 -18.43 -11.00
C LEU A 61 16.92 -17.81 -10.60
N GLY A 62 17.47 -18.24 -9.44
CA GLY A 62 18.83 -17.91 -9.03
C GLY A 62 18.97 -16.77 -8.05
N GLY A 63 17.98 -16.51 -7.21
CA GLY A 63 18.11 -15.58 -6.09
C GLY A 63 19.17 -16.03 -5.08
N GLU A 64 20.07 -15.11 -4.69
CA GLU A 64 21.01 -15.34 -3.60
C GLU A 64 20.23 -15.45 -2.27
N PRO A 65 20.45 -16.50 -1.44
CA PRO A 65 19.80 -16.58 -0.14
C PRO A 65 20.17 -15.41 0.77
N LEU A 66 19.18 -14.77 1.34
CA LEU A 66 19.33 -13.68 2.32
C LEU A 66 19.06 -14.11 3.77
N GLY A 67 18.67 -15.37 3.99
CA GLY A 67 18.26 -15.89 5.28
C GLY A 67 16.78 -15.66 5.59
N PRO A 68 16.35 -15.86 6.84
CA PRO A 68 14.97 -15.67 7.25
C PRO A 68 14.63 -14.18 7.43
N VAL A 69 13.33 -13.85 7.38
CA VAL A 69 12.83 -12.48 7.62
C VAL A 69 13.31 -11.93 8.96
N SER A 70 13.37 -12.77 10.02
CA SER A 70 13.83 -12.37 11.36
C SER A 70 15.28 -11.87 11.41
N ALA A 71 16.10 -12.23 10.43
CA ALA A 71 17.49 -11.78 10.32
C ALA A 71 17.64 -10.49 9.47
N ALA A 72 16.55 -9.99 8.89
CA ALA A 72 16.57 -8.85 7.98
C ALA A 72 15.79 -7.65 8.56
N ARG A 73 16.28 -6.43 8.29
CA ARG A 73 15.47 -5.23 8.48
C ARG A 73 14.56 -5.06 7.27
N VAL A 74 13.25 -5.26 7.45
CA VAL A 74 12.26 -5.00 6.39
C VAL A 74 12.15 -3.48 6.18
N LEU A 75 12.22 -3.05 4.93
CA LEU A 75 12.12 -1.66 4.50
C LEU A 75 10.75 -1.42 3.83
N ALA A 76 10.41 -0.16 3.56
CA ALA A 76 9.28 0.14 2.70
C ALA A 76 9.42 -0.62 1.38
N PRO A 77 8.36 -1.38 0.95
CA PRO A 77 8.51 -2.41 -0.07
C PRO A 77 8.82 -1.86 -1.46
N VAL A 78 8.67 -0.55 -1.67
CA VAL A 78 8.94 0.11 -2.96
C VAL A 78 9.43 1.55 -2.74
N ARG A 79 10.06 2.12 -3.77
CA ARG A 79 10.38 3.56 -3.86
C ARG A 79 9.61 4.15 -5.04
N PRO A 80 8.43 4.70 -4.81
CA PRO A 80 7.58 5.20 -5.89
C PRO A 80 8.14 6.48 -6.49
N SER A 81 7.87 6.72 -7.78
CA SER A 81 8.08 8.04 -8.39
C SER A 81 7.04 9.04 -7.88
N LYS A 82 5.84 8.55 -7.60
CA LYS A 82 4.72 9.31 -7.01
C LYS A 82 3.80 8.40 -6.22
N VAL A 83 3.11 9.01 -5.26
CA VAL A 83 2.06 8.39 -4.45
C VAL A 83 0.77 9.16 -4.72
N ILE A 84 -0.18 8.49 -5.35
CA ILE A 84 -1.49 9.07 -5.67
C ILE A 84 -2.51 8.48 -4.70
N CYS A 85 -3.30 9.35 -4.11
CA CYS A 85 -4.31 8.98 -3.13
C CYS A 85 -5.70 9.42 -3.61
N VAL A 86 -6.72 8.65 -3.18
CA VAL A 86 -8.11 8.88 -3.55
C VAL A 86 -8.91 9.27 -2.31
N GLY A 87 -9.31 10.53 -2.23
CA GLY A 87 -10.13 11.05 -1.13
C GLY A 87 -11.60 10.65 -1.25
N ARG A 88 -12.23 10.37 -0.08
CA ARG A 88 -13.68 10.12 0.04
C ARG A 88 -14.19 8.94 -0.80
N ASN A 89 -13.37 7.91 -0.96
CA ASN A 89 -13.72 6.75 -1.78
C ASN A 89 -14.60 5.70 -1.06
N PHE A 90 -15.01 5.98 0.18
CA PHE A 90 -16.01 5.19 0.92
C PHE A 90 -17.16 6.11 1.34
N ARG A 91 -18.42 5.69 1.06
CA ARG A 91 -19.60 6.52 1.33
C ARG A 91 -19.74 6.87 2.81
N ALA A 92 -19.53 5.88 3.68
CA ALA A 92 -19.64 6.06 5.12
C ALA A 92 -18.57 7.03 5.67
N HIS A 93 -17.33 6.97 5.14
CA HIS A 93 -16.28 7.93 5.51
C HIS A 93 -16.60 9.36 5.06
N ALA A 94 -17.15 9.55 3.86
CA ALA A 94 -17.58 10.87 3.41
C ALA A 94 -18.64 11.44 4.36
N ALA A 95 -19.64 10.63 4.76
CA ALA A 95 -20.69 11.02 5.70
C ALA A 95 -20.14 11.32 7.13
N GLU A 96 -19.20 10.50 7.63
CA GLU A 96 -18.53 10.69 8.93
C GLU A 96 -17.89 12.09 9.05
N LEU A 97 -17.28 12.57 7.97
CA LEU A 97 -16.63 13.88 7.92
C LEU A 97 -17.57 15.02 7.45
N GLY A 98 -18.87 14.75 7.30
CA GLY A 98 -19.86 15.73 6.86
C GLY A 98 -19.69 16.19 5.41
N ASN A 99 -19.11 15.34 4.56
CA ASN A 99 -18.87 15.62 3.15
C ASN A 99 -19.85 14.84 2.26
N GLU A 100 -20.13 15.41 1.08
CA GLU A 100 -20.82 14.69 0.02
C GLU A 100 -19.89 13.66 -0.64
N VAL A 101 -20.47 12.59 -1.16
CA VAL A 101 -19.77 11.62 -2.00
C VAL A 101 -19.44 12.31 -3.34
N PRO A 102 -18.17 12.35 -3.77
CA PRO A 102 -17.82 13.02 -5.00
C PRO A 102 -18.36 12.27 -6.23
N SER A 103 -18.73 13.01 -7.28
CA SER A 103 -19.17 12.44 -8.56
C SER A 103 -18.00 11.89 -9.39
N GLU A 104 -16.78 12.35 -9.12
CA GLU A 104 -15.53 11.91 -9.74
C GLU A 104 -14.45 11.70 -8.66
N PRO A 105 -13.41 10.87 -8.90
CA PRO A 105 -12.33 10.64 -7.94
C PRO A 105 -11.63 11.93 -7.54
N LEU A 106 -11.61 12.21 -6.24
CA LEU A 106 -10.85 13.32 -5.68
C LEU A 106 -9.40 12.88 -5.48
N LEU A 107 -8.52 13.28 -6.39
CA LEU A 107 -7.11 12.89 -6.36
C LEU A 107 -6.26 13.91 -5.60
N PHE A 108 -5.29 13.38 -4.84
CA PHE A 108 -4.22 14.18 -4.25
C PHE A 108 -2.91 13.37 -4.20
N PHE A 109 -1.82 14.06 -3.90
CA PHE A 109 -0.49 13.45 -3.82
C PHE A 109 0.02 13.44 -2.39
N LYS A 110 0.76 12.38 -2.08
CA LYS A 110 1.74 12.38 -0.98
C LYS A 110 3.14 12.39 -1.60
N PRO A 111 4.07 13.21 -1.08
CA PRO A 111 5.45 13.18 -1.56
C PRO A 111 6.10 11.82 -1.23
N PRO A 112 6.94 11.26 -2.10
CA PRO A 112 7.64 9.99 -1.79
C PRO A 112 8.45 10.01 -0.49
N SER A 113 8.87 11.19 -0.02
CA SER A 113 9.57 11.36 1.26
C SER A 113 8.72 11.03 2.49
N CYS A 114 7.39 10.97 2.37
CA CYS A 114 6.51 10.58 3.47
C CYS A 114 6.51 9.07 3.74
N ILE A 115 7.04 8.26 2.82
CA ILE A 115 6.98 6.79 2.91
C ILE A 115 7.93 6.30 3.99
N VAL A 116 7.40 5.45 4.89
CA VAL A 116 8.14 4.75 5.93
C VAL A 116 7.71 3.28 5.99
N ALA A 117 8.62 2.41 6.44
CA ALA A 117 8.37 0.99 6.57
C ALA A 117 7.51 0.66 7.79
N SER A 118 6.92 -0.56 7.80
CA SER A 118 6.34 -1.12 9.01
C SER A 118 7.37 -1.20 10.13
N GLY A 119 6.98 -0.85 11.36
CA GLY A 119 7.84 -0.82 12.55
C GLY A 119 8.68 0.45 12.71
N GLU A 120 8.80 1.28 11.68
CA GLU A 120 9.51 2.55 11.82
C GLU A 120 8.66 3.59 12.55
N PRO A 121 9.25 4.41 13.46
CA PRO A 121 8.51 5.41 14.19
C PRO A 121 8.05 6.56 13.28
N VAL A 122 6.86 7.07 13.54
CA VAL A 122 6.29 8.25 12.87
C VAL A 122 6.28 9.43 13.83
N ALA A 123 7.00 10.50 13.50
CA ALA A 123 7.02 11.71 14.30
C ALA A 123 5.77 12.55 14.04
N LEU A 124 4.97 12.79 15.08
CA LEU A 124 3.81 13.65 14.99
C LEU A 124 4.21 15.13 15.16
N PRO A 125 3.89 16.01 14.19
CA PRO A 125 4.23 17.42 14.30
C PRO A 125 3.45 18.09 15.44
N ARG A 126 4.13 18.93 16.21
CA ARG A 126 3.55 19.67 17.35
C ARG A 126 2.67 20.82 16.89
N GLY A 127 1.74 21.24 17.73
CA GLY A 127 0.93 22.46 17.53
C GLY A 127 -0.34 22.24 16.70
N TYR A 128 -0.71 20.99 16.45
CA TYR A 128 -1.96 20.61 15.78
C TYR A 128 -2.89 19.87 16.74
N ALA A 129 -4.20 20.11 16.59
CA ALA A 129 -5.20 19.55 17.49
C ALA A 129 -5.55 18.10 17.12
N ARG A 130 -5.47 17.74 15.83
CA ARG A 130 -5.92 16.42 15.38
C ARG A 130 -5.13 15.88 14.18
N ILE A 131 -4.50 14.74 14.40
CA ILE A 131 -3.87 13.92 13.37
C ILE A 131 -4.52 12.53 13.44
N ASP A 132 -5.04 12.02 12.32
CA ASP A 132 -5.75 10.75 12.26
C ASP A 132 -4.99 9.72 11.43
N MET A 133 -5.20 8.42 11.78
CA MET A 133 -4.86 7.29 10.92
C MET A 133 -5.98 7.07 9.88
N GLU A 134 -5.59 6.57 8.71
CA GLU A 134 -6.49 6.17 7.62
C GLU A 134 -5.98 4.88 6.99
N SER A 135 -6.65 3.76 7.28
CA SER A 135 -6.26 2.43 6.76
C SER A 135 -6.68 2.26 5.32
N GLU A 136 -5.76 1.86 4.45
CA GLU A 136 -6.01 1.73 3.03
C GLU A 136 -5.39 0.47 2.43
N LEU A 137 -6.06 -0.11 1.43
CA LEU A 137 -5.40 -0.97 0.46
C LEU A 137 -4.60 -0.09 -0.49
N VAL A 138 -3.38 -0.52 -0.80
CA VAL A 138 -2.51 0.18 -1.75
C VAL A 138 -2.23 -0.74 -2.94
N ALA A 139 -2.60 -0.30 -4.15
CA ALA A 139 -2.21 -0.96 -5.37
C ALA A 139 -0.83 -0.46 -5.82
N VAL A 140 0.02 -1.39 -6.24
CA VAL A 140 1.36 -1.13 -6.78
C VAL A 140 1.32 -1.27 -8.29
N ILE A 141 1.70 -0.24 -9.00
CA ILE A 141 1.75 -0.26 -10.46
C ILE A 141 2.90 -1.15 -10.92
N GLY A 142 2.62 -2.05 -11.86
CA GLY A 142 3.59 -2.99 -12.42
C GLY A 142 4.07 -2.62 -13.81
N ARG A 143 3.22 -1.99 -14.60
CA ARG A 143 3.47 -1.65 -15.99
C ARG A 143 3.04 -0.22 -16.24
N LYS A 144 3.81 0.49 -17.07
CA LYS A 144 3.47 1.85 -17.50
C LYS A 144 2.02 1.93 -18.00
N ALA A 145 1.26 2.88 -17.46
CA ALA A 145 -0.14 3.10 -17.85
C ALA A 145 -0.35 4.56 -18.24
N ARG A 146 -0.87 4.77 -19.47
CA ARG A 146 -1.22 6.10 -19.98
C ARG A 146 -2.49 5.98 -20.79
N ALA A 147 -3.55 6.66 -20.36
CA ALA A 147 -4.88 6.65 -20.99
C ALA A 147 -5.40 5.22 -21.28
N ILE A 148 -5.29 4.33 -20.28
CA ILE A 148 -5.75 2.94 -20.41
C ILE A 148 -7.27 2.85 -20.27
N ALA A 149 -7.87 1.82 -20.87
CA ALA A 149 -9.26 1.48 -20.59
C ALA A 149 -9.38 0.76 -19.24
N ALA A 150 -10.52 0.92 -18.54
CA ALA A 150 -10.76 0.21 -17.27
C ALA A 150 -10.68 -1.31 -17.42
N ALA A 151 -11.06 -1.86 -18.56
CA ALA A 151 -10.98 -3.30 -18.85
C ALA A 151 -9.53 -3.84 -18.85
N ASP A 152 -8.54 -2.98 -19.13
CA ASP A 152 -7.13 -3.35 -19.20
C ASP A 152 -6.40 -3.12 -17.87
N ALA A 153 -7.07 -2.53 -16.87
CA ALA A 153 -6.46 -2.05 -15.63
C ALA A 153 -5.63 -3.11 -14.91
N TRP A 154 -6.13 -4.35 -14.85
CA TRP A 154 -5.45 -5.46 -14.15
C TRP A 154 -4.11 -5.85 -14.77
N GLN A 155 -3.88 -5.55 -16.06
CA GLN A 155 -2.59 -5.78 -16.72
C GLN A 155 -1.49 -4.82 -16.23
N HIS A 156 -1.88 -3.75 -15.54
CA HIS A 156 -0.98 -2.70 -15.06
C HIS A 156 -0.70 -2.77 -13.56
N VAL A 157 -1.34 -3.68 -12.83
CA VAL A 157 -1.14 -3.89 -11.38
C VAL A 157 -0.10 -4.98 -11.16
N ALA A 158 0.93 -4.71 -10.36
CA ALA A 158 1.91 -5.71 -9.93
C ALA A 158 1.44 -6.52 -8.73
N GLY A 159 0.67 -5.88 -7.86
CA GLY A 159 0.22 -6.48 -6.61
C GLY A 159 -0.29 -5.45 -5.61
N TYR A 160 -0.42 -5.88 -4.37
CA TYR A 160 -1.06 -5.11 -3.31
C TYR A 160 -0.26 -5.11 -2.02
N THR A 161 -0.36 -4.01 -1.29
CA THR A 161 0.21 -3.83 0.04
C THR A 161 -0.75 -3.01 0.91
N LEU A 162 -0.37 -2.80 2.17
CA LEU A 162 -1.12 -1.97 3.11
C LEU A 162 -0.54 -0.57 3.17
N GLY A 163 -1.39 0.42 3.45
CA GLY A 163 -0.99 1.80 3.67
C GLY A 163 -1.75 2.47 4.80
N ASN A 164 -1.14 3.50 5.37
CA ASN A 164 -1.78 4.40 6.31
C ASN A 164 -1.64 5.84 5.80
N ASP A 165 -2.75 6.43 5.33
CA ASP A 165 -2.76 7.81 4.84
C ASP A 165 -2.92 8.80 6.00
N ILE A 166 -1.88 8.90 6.85
CA ILE A 166 -1.90 9.78 8.03
C ILE A 166 -2.21 11.21 7.63
N SER A 167 -3.16 11.82 8.35
CA SER A 167 -3.81 13.07 7.97
C SER A 167 -3.85 14.08 9.11
N ASN A 168 -3.23 15.25 8.89
CA ASN A 168 -3.40 16.40 9.78
C ASN A 168 -4.71 17.12 9.45
N ARG A 169 -5.72 16.98 10.32
CA ARG A 169 -7.07 17.51 10.08
C ARG A 169 -7.15 19.03 10.13
N ASP A 170 -6.29 19.66 10.91
CA ASP A 170 -6.25 21.12 10.99
C ASP A 170 -5.80 21.73 9.66
N LEU A 171 -4.72 21.19 9.09
CA LEU A 171 -4.23 21.60 7.77
C LEU A 171 -5.17 21.19 6.64
N GLN A 172 -5.80 20.00 6.75
CA GLN A 172 -6.76 19.56 5.76
C GLN A 172 -7.96 20.50 5.65
N LYS A 173 -8.36 21.14 6.75
CA LYS A 173 -9.44 22.15 6.78
C LYS A 173 -8.96 23.53 6.35
N SER A 174 -7.75 23.94 6.76
CA SER A 174 -7.25 25.29 6.51
C SER A 174 -6.68 25.47 5.11
N ASP A 175 -6.05 24.43 4.55
CA ASP A 175 -5.40 24.49 3.25
C ASP A 175 -6.39 24.07 2.17
N LYS A 176 -6.39 24.76 1.05
CA LYS A 176 -7.19 24.35 -0.11
C LYS A 176 -6.62 23.11 -0.80
N GLN A 177 -5.30 22.91 -0.69
CA GLN A 177 -4.56 21.77 -1.21
C GLN A 177 -4.06 20.92 -0.03
N TRP A 178 -4.22 19.61 -0.08
CA TRP A 178 -3.91 18.71 1.04
C TRP A 178 -2.44 18.32 1.18
N THR A 179 -1.56 18.88 0.35
CA THR A 179 -0.14 18.53 0.32
C THR A 179 0.52 18.58 1.70
N ARG A 180 0.33 19.67 2.48
CA ARG A 180 0.88 19.76 3.84
C ARG A 180 0.15 18.85 4.82
N ALA A 181 -1.16 18.72 4.69
CA ALA A 181 -1.98 17.89 5.57
C ALA A 181 -1.58 16.40 5.51
N LYS A 182 -1.14 15.96 4.36
CA LYS A 182 -0.88 14.56 4.00
C LYS A 182 0.60 14.21 3.79
N GLY A 183 1.48 15.21 3.69
CA GLY A 183 2.83 15.07 3.17
C GLY A 183 3.97 15.25 4.19
N PHE A 184 3.72 15.25 5.49
CA PHE A 184 4.80 15.23 6.46
C PHE A 184 5.65 13.96 6.30
N ASP A 185 6.93 14.04 6.61
CA ASP A 185 7.79 12.87 6.66
C ASP A 185 7.19 11.80 7.59
N GLY A 186 7.11 10.56 7.13
CA GLY A 186 6.49 9.46 7.86
C GLY A 186 4.96 9.36 7.77
N PHE A 187 4.25 10.31 7.14
CA PHE A 187 2.79 10.26 7.02
C PHE A 187 2.25 9.27 5.97
N GLY A 188 3.11 8.46 5.38
CA GLY A 188 2.76 7.42 4.41
C GLY A 188 3.37 6.05 4.78
N PRO A 189 3.07 5.46 5.95
CA PRO A 189 3.47 4.09 6.20
C PRO A 189 2.95 3.15 5.12
N VAL A 190 3.83 2.26 4.60
CA VAL A 190 3.51 1.29 3.55
C VAL A 190 4.23 -0.04 3.80
N GLY A 191 3.53 -1.14 3.61
CA GLY A 191 4.11 -2.47 3.71
C GLY A 191 3.26 -3.46 4.52
N PRO A 192 3.87 -4.52 5.10
CA PRO A 192 5.32 -4.81 5.08
C PRO A 192 5.84 -5.37 3.74
N TRP A 193 5.00 -6.10 2.99
CA TRP A 193 5.34 -6.79 1.74
C TRP A 193 4.36 -6.42 0.63
N ILE A 194 4.73 -6.67 -0.61
CA ILE A 194 3.81 -6.66 -1.76
C ILE A 194 3.42 -8.11 -2.05
N ARG A 195 2.13 -8.43 -1.95
CA ARG A 195 1.56 -9.64 -2.52
C ARG A 195 1.47 -9.45 -4.02
N MET A 196 2.30 -10.18 -4.73
CA MET A 196 2.29 -10.13 -6.20
C MET A 196 1.05 -10.83 -6.76
N THR A 197 0.53 -10.30 -7.84
CA THR A 197 -0.55 -10.89 -8.62
C THR A 197 -0.09 -11.14 -10.06
N ALA A 198 -0.60 -12.20 -10.67
CA ALA A 198 -0.34 -12.44 -12.08
C ALA A 198 -0.95 -11.31 -12.94
N PRO A 199 -0.32 -10.94 -14.08
CA PRO A 199 -0.87 -9.95 -14.97
C PRO A 199 -2.30 -10.29 -15.40
N GLY A 200 -3.22 -9.35 -15.24
CA GLY A 200 -4.63 -9.54 -15.54
C GLY A 200 -5.46 -10.18 -14.43
N GLU A 201 -4.86 -10.59 -13.31
CA GLU A 201 -5.59 -11.16 -12.17
C GLU A 201 -6.40 -10.09 -11.45
N PRO A 202 -7.75 -10.22 -11.38
CA PRO A 202 -8.59 -9.22 -10.74
C PRO A 202 -8.49 -9.28 -9.22
N LEU A 203 -8.64 -8.11 -8.57
CA LEU A 203 -8.80 -8.03 -7.11
C LEU A 203 -10.16 -8.62 -6.69
N PRO A 204 -10.22 -9.63 -5.81
CA PRO A 204 -11.48 -10.18 -5.31
C PRO A 204 -12.10 -9.28 -4.22
N ALA A 205 -12.41 -8.02 -4.55
CA ALA A 205 -12.80 -6.99 -3.59
C ALA A 205 -13.97 -7.38 -2.67
N ALA A 206 -14.92 -8.18 -3.17
CA ALA A 206 -16.06 -8.67 -2.39
C ALA A 206 -15.67 -9.62 -1.23
N ALA A 207 -14.52 -10.29 -1.34
CA ALA A 207 -14.01 -11.21 -0.31
C ALA A 207 -13.04 -10.53 0.67
N LEU A 208 -12.70 -9.26 0.45
CA LEU A 208 -11.66 -8.55 1.18
C LEU A 208 -12.24 -7.43 2.04
N ARG A 209 -11.69 -7.27 3.24
CA ARG A 209 -12.06 -6.19 4.16
C ARG A 209 -10.81 -5.49 4.69
N ILE A 210 -10.74 -4.16 4.50
CA ILE A 210 -9.69 -3.36 5.11
C ILE A 210 -10.03 -3.09 6.58
N ARG A 211 -9.05 -3.25 7.43
CA ARG A 211 -9.16 -3.08 8.88
C ARG A 211 -8.00 -2.25 9.40
N GLY A 212 -8.25 -1.52 10.47
CA GLY A 212 -7.20 -0.86 11.19
C GLY A 212 -7.65 -0.25 12.51
N GLY A 213 -6.69 0.31 13.22
CA GLY A 213 -6.95 0.89 14.53
C GLY A 213 -5.72 1.42 15.25
N VAL A 214 -5.92 1.71 16.53
CA VAL A 214 -4.93 2.31 17.41
C VAL A 214 -4.81 1.45 18.68
N ASP A 215 -3.58 1.20 19.14
CA ASP A 215 -3.26 0.43 20.36
C ASP A 215 -3.98 -0.94 20.42
N GLY A 216 -4.02 -1.64 19.28
CA GLY A 216 -4.69 -2.93 19.14
C GLY A 216 -6.22 -2.85 19.08
N ALA A 217 -6.84 -1.70 19.36
CA ALA A 217 -8.28 -1.52 19.27
C ALA A 217 -8.68 -1.23 17.81
N ARG A 218 -9.47 -2.15 17.21
CA ARG A 218 -10.01 -1.96 15.86
C ARG A 218 -10.96 -0.76 15.81
N LYS A 219 -10.76 0.13 14.86
CA LYS A 219 -11.55 1.33 14.61
C LYS A 219 -12.22 1.32 13.25
N GLN A 220 -11.55 0.75 12.25
CA GLN A 220 -12.01 0.64 10.88
C GLN A 220 -12.20 -0.83 10.50
N ASP A 221 -13.30 -1.17 9.83
CA ASP A 221 -13.58 -2.51 9.27
C ASP A 221 -14.64 -2.39 8.16
N ALA A 222 -14.22 -2.31 6.90
CA ALA A 222 -15.14 -2.19 5.76
C ALA A 222 -14.75 -3.12 4.61
N ALA A 223 -15.73 -3.56 3.84
CA ALA A 223 -15.47 -4.34 2.63
C ALA A 223 -14.87 -3.45 1.55
N LEU A 224 -13.90 -3.97 0.79
CA LEU A 224 -13.35 -3.22 -0.36
C LEU A 224 -14.40 -3.00 -1.46
N ALA A 225 -15.43 -3.83 -1.50
CA ALA A 225 -16.57 -3.65 -2.41
C ALA A 225 -17.42 -2.39 -2.10
N ASP A 226 -17.25 -1.78 -0.91
CA ASP A 226 -17.94 -0.55 -0.51
C ASP A 226 -17.27 0.72 -1.06
N MET A 227 -16.13 0.59 -1.78
CA MET A 227 -15.51 1.70 -2.50
C MET A 227 -16.49 2.31 -3.51
N VAL A 228 -16.52 3.64 -3.57
CA VAL A 228 -17.34 4.40 -4.54
C VAL A 228 -16.85 4.17 -5.97
N PHE A 229 -15.54 4.27 -6.13
CA PHE A 229 -14.82 4.03 -7.39
C PHE A 229 -13.93 2.81 -7.21
N ASP A 230 -14.15 1.78 -8.01
CA ASP A 230 -13.32 0.58 -8.00
C ASP A 230 -11.93 0.83 -8.63
N LEU A 231 -11.01 -0.09 -8.41
CA LEU A 231 -9.63 0.08 -8.87
C LEU A 231 -9.50 0.18 -10.41
N PRO A 232 -10.22 -0.59 -11.23
CA PRO A 232 -10.20 -0.39 -12.69
C PRO A 232 -10.61 1.01 -13.13
N TYR A 233 -11.67 1.55 -12.56
CA TYR A 233 -12.10 2.91 -12.84
C TYR A 233 -11.06 3.94 -12.40
N LEU A 234 -10.50 3.78 -11.20
CA LEU A 234 -9.43 4.66 -10.69
C LEU A 234 -8.21 4.69 -11.59
N LEU A 235 -7.73 3.52 -12.04
CA LEU A 235 -6.56 3.44 -12.92
C LEU A 235 -6.82 4.08 -14.29
N ALA A 236 -8.00 3.86 -14.88
CA ALA A 236 -8.39 4.51 -16.11
C ALA A 236 -8.45 6.04 -15.94
N TYR A 237 -9.11 6.51 -14.88
CA TYR A 237 -9.26 7.94 -14.57
C TYR A 237 -7.91 8.63 -14.33
N ILE A 238 -7.05 8.03 -13.50
CA ILE A 238 -5.74 8.58 -13.18
C ILE A 238 -4.84 8.59 -14.43
N SER A 239 -4.79 7.48 -15.17
CA SER A 239 -3.92 7.35 -16.34
C SER A 239 -4.36 8.25 -17.50
N ALA A 240 -5.60 8.71 -17.53
CA ALA A 240 -6.08 9.68 -18.50
C ALA A 240 -5.39 11.04 -18.35
N CYS A 241 -5.07 11.46 -17.13
CA CYS A 241 -4.43 12.75 -16.87
C CYS A 241 -2.91 12.66 -16.65
N MET A 242 -2.38 11.54 -16.08
CA MET A 242 -0.94 11.40 -15.81
C MET A 242 -0.46 9.98 -16.06
N THR A 243 0.78 9.84 -16.53
CA THR A 243 1.40 8.51 -16.72
C THR A 243 1.69 7.87 -15.36
N LEU A 244 1.26 6.64 -15.16
CA LEU A 244 1.67 5.79 -14.05
C LEU A 244 2.89 4.98 -14.47
N LEU A 245 3.87 4.86 -13.57
CA LEU A 245 5.11 4.12 -13.78
C LEU A 245 5.19 2.91 -12.83
N PRO A 246 5.95 1.85 -13.20
CA PRO A 246 6.21 0.74 -12.30
C PRO A 246 6.72 1.21 -10.94
N GLY A 247 6.17 0.64 -9.87
CA GLY A 247 6.47 1.03 -8.49
C GLY A 247 5.67 2.23 -7.97
N ASP A 248 4.90 2.95 -8.78
CA ASP A 248 3.97 3.98 -8.29
C ASP A 248 2.89 3.36 -7.40
N LEU A 249 2.44 4.12 -6.41
CA LEU A 249 1.47 3.68 -5.43
C LEU A 249 0.13 4.40 -5.62
N ILE A 250 -0.95 3.60 -5.57
CA ILE A 250 -2.32 4.12 -5.55
C ILE A 250 -2.94 3.74 -4.21
N PHE A 251 -3.12 4.72 -3.34
CA PHE A 251 -3.90 4.62 -2.12
C PHE A 251 -5.38 4.71 -2.48
N THR A 252 -6.15 3.67 -2.19
CA THR A 252 -7.50 3.50 -2.75
C THR A 252 -8.59 4.20 -1.95
N GLY A 253 -8.24 4.86 -0.86
CA GLY A 253 -9.17 5.51 0.06
C GLY A 253 -9.43 4.69 1.31
N THR A 254 -9.83 5.38 2.37
CA THR A 254 -10.08 4.84 3.70
C THR A 254 -11.57 4.77 4.01
N PRO A 255 -12.05 3.75 4.77
CA PRO A 255 -13.41 3.71 5.28
C PRO A 255 -13.60 4.61 6.51
N GLU A 256 -14.82 4.65 7.05
CA GLU A 256 -15.17 5.29 8.31
C GLU A 256 -14.41 4.67 9.51
N GLY A 257 -14.41 5.39 10.65
CA GLY A 257 -13.70 4.99 11.88
C GLY A 257 -12.29 5.54 11.97
N VAL A 258 -11.97 6.61 11.22
CA VAL A 258 -10.69 7.31 11.36
C VAL A 258 -10.47 7.74 12.79
N SER A 259 -9.24 7.58 13.31
CA SER A 259 -8.96 7.72 14.73
C SER A 259 -7.72 8.54 14.98
N ALA A 260 -7.79 9.38 16.02
CA ALA A 260 -6.71 10.26 16.40
C ALA A 260 -5.47 9.48 16.85
N LEU A 261 -4.32 9.98 16.40
CA LEU A 261 -2.98 9.54 16.78
C LEU A 261 -2.39 10.53 17.79
N THR A 262 -1.75 9.99 18.81
CA THR A 262 -1.04 10.75 19.84
C THR A 262 0.36 10.17 20.06
N PRO A 263 1.35 10.97 20.46
CA PRO A 263 2.66 10.42 20.82
C PRO A 263 2.53 9.29 21.85
N GLY A 264 3.22 8.18 21.59
CA GLY A 264 3.19 6.98 22.42
C GLY A 264 2.17 5.91 22.01
N CYS A 265 1.21 6.20 21.14
CA CYS A 265 0.32 5.17 20.59
C CYS A 265 0.96 4.42 19.41
N SER A 266 0.35 3.30 19.01
CA SER A 266 0.69 2.57 17.79
C SER A 266 -0.54 2.43 16.90
N SER A 267 -0.40 2.71 15.59
CA SER A 267 -1.46 2.46 14.62
C SER A 267 -1.18 1.20 13.81
N PHE A 268 -2.23 0.49 13.41
CA PHE A 268 -2.10 -0.68 12.57
C PHE A 268 -3.11 -0.72 11.42
N VAL A 269 -2.71 -1.42 10.36
CA VAL A 269 -3.55 -1.73 9.19
C VAL A 269 -3.41 -3.21 8.86
N GLU A 270 -4.52 -3.87 8.53
CA GLU A 270 -4.63 -5.28 8.15
C GLU A 270 -5.65 -5.46 7.01
N LEU A 271 -5.55 -6.55 6.27
CA LEU A 271 -6.55 -6.95 5.28
C LEU A 271 -7.09 -8.34 5.64
N ALA A 272 -8.39 -8.45 5.88
CA ALA A 272 -9.05 -9.73 6.03
C ALA A 272 -9.43 -10.30 4.66
N GLY A 273 -9.35 -11.63 4.53
CA GLY A 273 -9.54 -12.36 3.27
C GLY A 273 -8.21 -12.69 2.57
N TRP A 274 -7.27 -11.74 2.56
CA TRP A 274 -5.86 -11.97 2.28
C TRP A 274 -5.02 -11.54 3.48
N ASP A 275 -4.10 -12.39 3.90
CA ASP A 275 -3.14 -12.03 4.94
C ASP A 275 -1.94 -11.31 4.30
N LEU A 276 -2.01 -9.99 4.20
CA LEU A 276 -0.90 -9.14 3.73
C LEU A 276 0.14 -8.84 4.82
N GLY A 277 0.03 -9.50 5.98
CA GLY A 277 0.73 -9.15 7.18
C GLY A 277 0.06 -7.98 7.90
N ARG A 278 0.78 -7.39 8.85
CA ARG A 278 0.32 -6.23 9.62
C ARG A 278 1.28 -5.06 9.40
N LEU A 279 0.76 -3.97 8.87
CA LEU A 279 1.46 -2.69 8.87
C LEU A 279 1.22 -2.03 10.22
N GLU A 280 2.28 -1.83 11.00
CA GLU A 280 2.16 -1.23 12.33
C GLU A 280 3.30 -0.25 12.58
N ASN A 281 2.97 0.93 13.10
CA ASN A 281 3.95 1.99 13.33
C ASN A 281 3.69 2.67 14.67
N PRO A 282 4.72 2.84 15.52
CA PRO A 282 4.63 3.64 16.73
C PRO A 282 4.69 5.14 16.40
N MET A 283 3.90 5.93 17.13
CA MET A 283 3.86 7.40 17.03
C MET A 283 4.76 8.03 18.10
N ILE A 284 5.65 8.95 17.72
CA ILE A 284 6.56 9.65 18.62
C ILE A 284 6.40 11.17 18.57
#